data_c4c0a829a3968e811558c14f4b776699
#
_entry.id   c4c0a829a3968e811558c14f4b776699
#
_cell.length_a   1.000
_cell.length_b   1.000
_cell.length_c   1.000
_cell.angle_alpha   90.00
_cell.angle_beta   90.00
_cell.angle_gamma   90.00
#
_symmetry.space_group_name_H-M   'P 1'
#
loop_
_entity.id
_entity.type
_entity.pdbx_description
1 polymer ?
#
loop_
_entity_poly.entity_id
_entity_poly.type
_entity_poly.pdbx_seq_one_letter_code
_entity_poly.pdbx_strand_id
1 'polypeptide(L)'
;MVSITPEFDCDSSNTHPRTQQVRNLEKHLERIYRKVALEIVRGEEEEKREFEIDAKNLHEYVGKPVFTSDRLWGSGEEKDEEGETIPSVPVGVTTGLAWTSMGGSTLYVETIGIDKGKGGLSTTGKLGEVMSESSKIAHTFARRKIHEIDGENEFFENNELHLHVPEGATPKDGPSAGVTMVTSMLSLATNRVVPPNLAMTGEITLTGMVLPVGGIKEKIIAARRSNVNRLVLPHANRKDFEELPDYLRDGLSVRFARSYDDVYEEVWG
;
A
#
# COMPACT_ATOMS: atom_id res chain seq x y z
N MET A 1 -26.96 -12.34 26.26
CA MET A 1 -25.48 -12.13 26.37
C MET A 1 -25.00 -11.69 25.01
N VAL A 2 -24.16 -10.64 24.91
CA VAL A 2 -23.59 -10.21 23.63
C VAL A 2 -22.21 -10.86 23.55
N SER A 3 -22.00 -11.79 22.64
CA SER A 3 -20.69 -12.36 22.36
C SER A 3 -20.15 -11.75 21.06
N ILE A 4 -18.94 -11.21 21.12
CA ILE A 4 -18.20 -10.71 19.97
C ILE A 4 -17.03 -11.67 19.76
N THR A 5 -17.02 -12.37 18.64
CA THR A 5 -15.94 -13.33 18.34
C THR A 5 -14.61 -12.61 18.09
N PRO A 6 -13.48 -13.11 18.61
CA PRO A 6 -12.19 -12.41 18.62
C PRO A 6 -11.40 -12.46 17.30
N GLU A 7 -12.05 -12.52 16.14
CA GLU A 7 -11.37 -12.24 14.86
C GLU A 7 -11.07 -10.75 14.64
N PHE A 8 -11.33 -9.94 15.70
CA PHE A 8 -10.87 -8.56 15.79
C PHE A 8 -9.42 -8.55 16.27
N ASP A 9 -8.47 -8.72 15.36
CA ASP A 9 -7.07 -8.39 15.61
C ASP A 9 -6.91 -6.85 15.72
N CYS A 10 -7.30 -6.35 16.91
CA CYS A 10 -6.92 -5.03 17.36
C CYS A 10 -5.49 -5.09 17.89
N ASP A 11 -4.50 -5.12 16.99
CA ASP A 11 -3.13 -4.98 17.41
C ASP A 11 -2.86 -3.55 17.90
N SER A 12 -2.91 -3.42 19.22
CA SER A 12 -2.74 -2.20 19.97
C SER A 12 -1.32 -2.13 20.53
N SER A 13 -0.38 -1.59 19.81
CA SER A 13 0.86 -1.15 20.43
C SER A 13 1.53 0.07 19.77
N ASN A 14 1.56 1.11 20.53
CA ASN A 14 2.42 2.30 20.68
C ASN A 14 2.13 3.64 19.98
N THR A 15 1.83 4.57 20.89
CA THR A 15 2.05 6.03 20.98
C THR A 15 1.49 6.96 19.89
N HIS A 16 0.49 7.74 20.27
CA HIS A 16 -0.23 8.88 19.68
C HIS A 16 -1.26 8.63 18.55
N PRO A 17 -1.05 7.85 17.49
CA PRO A 17 -2.15 7.44 16.59
C PRO A 17 -3.18 6.54 17.28
N ARG A 18 -2.78 5.83 18.33
CA ARG A 18 -3.63 4.95 19.15
C ARG A 18 -4.88 5.59 19.72
N THR A 19 -4.76 6.83 20.16
CA THR A 19 -5.90 7.50 20.80
C THR A 19 -7.10 7.61 19.84
N GLN A 20 -6.85 7.81 18.55
CA GLN A 20 -7.92 7.91 17.56
C GLN A 20 -8.48 6.52 17.19
N GLN A 21 -7.62 5.52 17.02
CA GLN A 21 -8.05 4.15 16.73
C GLN A 21 -8.84 3.53 17.88
N VAL A 22 -8.34 3.67 19.11
CA VAL A 22 -9.05 3.22 20.34
C VAL A 22 -10.38 3.95 20.49
N ARG A 23 -10.45 5.26 20.28
CA ARG A 23 -11.71 6.01 20.30
C ARG A 23 -12.69 5.57 19.22
N ASN A 24 -12.21 5.20 18.05
CA ASN A 24 -13.06 4.69 17.00
C ASN A 24 -13.61 3.31 17.36
N LEU A 25 -12.77 2.42 17.89
CA LEU A 25 -13.21 1.12 18.42
C LEU A 25 -14.27 1.28 19.50
N GLU A 26 -14.04 2.15 20.49
CA GLU A 26 -15.00 2.47 21.54
C GLU A 26 -16.34 2.93 20.96
N LYS A 27 -16.34 3.83 19.98
CA LYS A 27 -17.55 4.28 19.28
C LYS A 27 -18.25 3.15 18.53
N HIS A 28 -17.50 2.22 17.92
CA HIS A 28 -18.11 1.06 17.26
C HIS A 28 -18.75 0.12 18.27
N LEU A 29 -18.10 -0.17 19.38
CA LEU A 29 -18.67 -0.97 20.47
C LEU A 29 -19.94 -0.30 21.03
N GLU A 30 -19.91 1.01 21.28
CA GLU A 30 -21.10 1.77 21.72
C GLU A 30 -22.26 1.66 20.71
N ARG A 31 -21.98 1.70 19.39
CA ARG A 31 -23.00 1.56 18.36
C ARG A 31 -23.62 0.15 18.38
N ILE A 32 -22.81 -0.87 18.53
CA ILE A 32 -23.26 -2.26 18.65
C ILE A 32 -24.21 -2.38 19.84
N TYR A 33 -23.76 -2.00 21.04
CA TYR A 33 -24.57 -2.10 22.25
C TYR A 33 -25.87 -1.28 22.16
N ARG A 34 -25.81 -0.10 21.56
CA ARG A 34 -27.01 0.75 21.35
C ARG A 34 -28.04 0.09 20.44
N LYS A 35 -27.61 -0.53 19.34
CA LYS A 35 -28.52 -1.25 18.42
C LYS A 35 -29.12 -2.47 19.08
N VAL A 36 -28.29 -3.31 19.71
CA VAL A 36 -28.78 -4.47 20.48
C VAL A 36 -29.80 -4.05 21.53
N ALA A 37 -29.52 -3.02 22.32
CA ALA A 37 -30.46 -2.52 23.30
C ALA A 37 -31.78 -2.04 22.67
N LEU A 38 -31.72 -1.41 21.49
CA LEU A 38 -32.90 -0.95 20.77
C LEU A 38 -33.76 -2.14 20.27
N GLU A 39 -33.13 -3.20 19.75
CA GLU A 39 -33.78 -4.42 19.30
C GLU A 39 -34.51 -5.13 20.46
N ILE A 40 -33.86 -5.22 21.61
CA ILE A 40 -34.46 -5.77 22.85
C ILE A 40 -35.69 -4.95 23.28
N VAL A 41 -35.60 -3.61 23.25
CA VAL A 41 -36.71 -2.74 23.68
C VAL A 41 -37.87 -2.77 22.70
N ARG A 42 -37.62 -2.92 21.39
CA ARG A 42 -38.67 -3.02 20.36
C ARG A 42 -39.41 -4.33 20.38
N GLY A 43 -38.89 -5.35 21.09
CA GLY A 43 -39.53 -6.67 21.17
C GLY A 43 -39.52 -7.42 19.84
N GLU A 44 -38.66 -7.05 18.91
CA GLU A 44 -38.57 -7.68 17.58
C GLU A 44 -38.04 -9.11 17.68
N GLU A 45 -37.47 -9.49 18.86
CA GLU A 45 -37.06 -10.85 19.17
C GLU A 45 -37.26 -11.17 20.67
N GLU A 46 -38.49 -11.39 21.09
CA GLU A 46 -38.85 -11.70 22.49
C GLU A 46 -38.17 -12.98 23.05
N GLU A 47 -37.57 -13.83 22.19
CA GLU A 47 -36.97 -15.10 22.60
C GLU A 47 -35.44 -15.12 22.58
N LYS A 48 -34.75 -14.15 21.93
CA LYS A 48 -33.28 -14.18 21.89
C LYS A 48 -32.65 -13.49 23.10
N ARG A 49 -32.09 -14.31 23.99
CA ARG A 49 -31.26 -13.82 25.12
C ARG A 49 -29.77 -13.63 24.75
N GLU A 50 -29.37 -14.04 23.55
CA GLU A 50 -27.99 -13.98 23.10
C GLU A 50 -27.93 -13.37 21.69
N PHE A 51 -27.07 -12.38 21.52
CA PHE A 51 -26.75 -11.76 20.23
C PHE A 51 -25.33 -12.17 19.89
N GLU A 52 -25.17 -12.88 18.81
CA GLU A 52 -23.85 -13.23 18.26
C GLU A 52 -23.51 -12.25 17.14
N ILE A 53 -22.40 -11.52 17.32
CA ILE A 53 -21.94 -10.52 16.35
C ILE A 53 -20.59 -11.00 15.86
N ASP A 54 -20.54 -11.32 14.56
CA ASP A 54 -19.36 -11.80 13.85
C ASP A 54 -19.03 -10.91 12.64
N ALA A 55 -18.01 -11.23 11.87
CA ALA A 55 -17.60 -10.49 10.70
C ALA A 55 -18.70 -10.39 9.62
N LYS A 56 -19.65 -11.36 9.56
CA LYS A 56 -20.69 -11.41 8.54
C LYS A 56 -21.81 -10.40 8.80
N ASN A 57 -22.19 -10.23 10.06
CA ASN A 57 -23.30 -9.34 10.45
C ASN A 57 -22.84 -8.01 11.05
N LEU A 58 -21.54 -7.85 11.31
CA LEU A 58 -20.99 -6.63 11.91
C LEU A 58 -21.40 -5.36 11.15
N HIS A 59 -21.47 -5.43 9.82
CA HIS A 59 -21.84 -4.30 8.98
C HIS A 59 -23.25 -3.74 9.27
N GLU A 60 -24.16 -4.56 9.79
CA GLU A 60 -25.50 -4.15 10.19
C GLU A 60 -25.45 -3.22 11.41
N TYR A 61 -24.48 -3.40 12.30
CA TYR A 61 -24.33 -2.64 13.54
C TYR A 61 -23.48 -1.37 13.38
N VAL A 62 -22.36 -1.45 12.69
CA VAL A 62 -21.39 -0.34 12.60
C VAL A 62 -21.33 0.33 11.23
N GLY A 63 -21.96 -0.25 10.22
CA GLY A 63 -21.92 0.20 8.83
C GLY A 63 -20.90 -0.57 8.00
N LYS A 64 -20.85 -0.25 6.71
CA LYS A 64 -19.89 -0.93 5.79
C LYS A 64 -18.45 -0.69 6.22
N PRO A 65 -17.54 -1.67 5.97
CA PRO A 65 -16.11 -1.48 6.21
C PRO A 65 -15.61 -0.22 5.52
N VAL A 66 -14.81 0.57 6.24
CA VAL A 66 -14.16 1.77 5.67
C VAL A 66 -13.00 1.37 4.74
N PHE A 67 -12.40 0.21 5.01
CA PHE A 67 -11.34 -0.36 4.23
C PHE A 67 -11.86 -1.67 3.62
N THR A 68 -12.10 -1.66 2.34
CA THR A 68 -12.24 -2.84 1.50
C THR A 68 -10.85 -3.29 1.03
N SER A 69 -10.73 -4.49 0.47
CA SER A 69 -9.48 -4.90 -0.19
C SER A 69 -9.21 -3.95 -1.35
N ASP A 70 -8.22 -3.05 -1.17
CA ASP A 70 -7.89 -2.02 -2.15
C ASP A 70 -7.01 -2.57 -3.29
N ARG A 71 -7.07 -3.88 -3.56
CA ARG A 71 -6.26 -4.53 -4.57
C ARG A 71 -6.86 -4.32 -5.96
N LEU A 72 -6.35 -3.31 -6.68
CA LEU A 72 -6.78 -3.00 -8.05
C LEU A 72 -6.19 -3.96 -9.10
N TRP A 73 -4.99 -4.52 -8.85
CA TRP A 73 -4.23 -5.29 -9.80
C TRP A 73 -3.79 -6.63 -9.21
N GLY A 74 -3.89 -7.70 -10.00
CA GLY A 74 -3.52 -9.06 -9.64
C GLY A 74 -2.75 -9.77 -10.74
N SER A 75 -2.84 -11.10 -10.78
CA SER A 75 -2.25 -11.93 -11.83
C SER A 75 -3.11 -12.01 -13.11
N GLY A 76 -4.35 -11.54 -13.07
CA GLY A 76 -5.33 -11.73 -14.12
C GLY A 76 -6.11 -13.05 -13.99
N GLU A 77 -5.75 -13.91 -13.04
CA GLU A 77 -6.42 -15.17 -12.76
C GLU A 77 -7.05 -15.18 -11.34
N GLU A 78 -6.62 -14.26 -10.50
CA GLU A 78 -7.15 -14.10 -9.14
C GLU A 78 -8.54 -13.48 -9.15
N LYS A 79 -9.34 -13.85 -8.15
CA LYS A 79 -10.68 -13.29 -7.95
C LYS A 79 -10.73 -12.50 -6.65
N ASP A 80 -11.52 -11.45 -6.65
CA ASP A 80 -11.84 -10.68 -5.45
C ASP A 80 -12.90 -11.38 -4.58
N GLU A 81 -13.32 -10.73 -3.50
CA GLU A 81 -14.34 -11.26 -2.57
C GLU A 81 -15.73 -11.39 -3.22
N GLU A 82 -15.99 -10.67 -4.31
CA GLU A 82 -17.25 -10.68 -5.06
C GLU A 82 -17.21 -11.72 -6.20
N GLY A 83 -16.05 -12.36 -6.43
CA GLY A 83 -15.82 -13.37 -7.47
C GLY A 83 -15.46 -12.81 -8.84
N GLU A 84 -15.24 -11.50 -8.95
CA GLU A 84 -14.79 -10.84 -10.17
C GLU A 84 -13.27 -11.05 -10.36
N THR A 85 -12.83 -11.13 -11.60
CA THR A 85 -11.41 -11.32 -11.92
C THR A 85 -10.63 -10.03 -11.72
N ILE A 86 -9.60 -10.07 -10.87
CA ILE A 86 -8.69 -8.95 -10.66
C ILE A 86 -7.78 -8.82 -11.89
N PRO A 87 -7.75 -7.65 -12.57
CA PRO A 87 -6.94 -7.46 -13.77
C PRO A 87 -5.44 -7.66 -13.52
N SER A 88 -4.70 -8.09 -14.54
CA SER A 88 -3.24 -8.19 -14.48
C SER A 88 -2.58 -6.81 -14.36
N VAL A 89 -1.45 -6.76 -13.64
CA VAL A 89 -0.65 -5.52 -13.51
C VAL A 89 -0.18 -5.05 -14.89
N PRO A 90 -0.53 -3.83 -15.32
CA PRO A 90 0.02 -3.28 -16.56
C PRO A 90 1.48 -2.84 -16.39
N VAL A 91 2.19 -2.74 -17.50
CA VAL A 91 3.50 -2.09 -17.55
C VAL A 91 3.38 -0.64 -17.09
N GLY A 92 4.34 -0.18 -16.29
CA GLY A 92 4.31 1.16 -15.70
C GLY A 92 3.52 1.28 -14.39
N VAL A 93 2.95 0.17 -13.88
CA VAL A 93 2.25 0.16 -12.59
C VAL A 93 3.07 -0.59 -11.54
N THR A 94 3.19 0.01 -10.36
CA THR A 94 3.93 -0.56 -9.23
C THR A 94 3.20 -0.32 -7.91
N THR A 95 3.19 -1.31 -7.04
CA THR A 95 2.58 -1.19 -5.71
C THR A 95 3.58 -0.67 -4.69
N GLY A 96 3.24 0.40 -4.02
CA GLY A 96 3.96 0.95 -2.88
C GLY A 96 3.24 0.76 -1.56
N LEU A 97 3.91 1.11 -0.48
CA LEU A 97 3.38 1.07 0.89
C LEU A 97 3.45 2.46 1.51
N ALA A 98 2.30 2.93 1.99
CA ALA A 98 2.15 4.19 2.69
C ALA A 98 1.64 3.99 4.11
N TRP A 99 1.79 5.00 4.95
CA TRP A 99 1.14 5.05 6.25
C TRP A 99 0.65 6.47 6.54
N THR A 100 -0.45 6.55 7.26
CA THR A 100 -1.08 7.79 7.70
C THR A 100 -1.51 7.65 9.15
N SER A 101 -2.04 8.72 9.75
CA SER A 101 -2.65 8.67 11.08
C SER A 101 -3.83 7.68 11.19
N MET A 102 -4.37 7.25 10.05
CA MET A 102 -5.45 6.26 9.97
C MET A 102 -4.94 4.81 9.86
N GLY A 103 -3.64 4.62 9.72
CA GLY A 103 -3.01 3.31 9.54
C GLY A 103 -2.23 3.19 8.23
N GLY A 104 -1.80 1.97 7.90
CA GLY A 104 -1.13 1.68 6.64
C GLY A 104 -2.10 1.47 5.48
N SER A 105 -1.65 1.78 4.27
CA SER A 105 -2.34 1.49 3.03
C SER A 105 -1.36 1.07 1.94
N THR A 106 -1.82 0.25 1.00
CA THR A 106 -1.16 0.11 -0.30
C THR A 106 -1.45 1.35 -1.12
N LEU A 107 -0.52 1.73 -1.98
CA LEU A 107 -0.72 2.77 -2.99
C LEU A 107 -0.17 2.28 -4.32
N TYR A 108 -0.82 2.67 -5.39
CA TYR A 108 -0.33 2.40 -6.74
C TYR A 108 0.38 3.62 -7.27
N VAL A 109 1.50 3.38 -7.95
CA VAL A 109 2.18 4.39 -8.76
C VAL A 109 2.04 3.96 -10.20
N GLU A 110 1.41 4.79 -11.00
CA GLU A 110 1.15 4.55 -12.41
C GLU A 110 1.96 5.55 -13.23
N THR A 111 2.71 5.07 -14.21
CA THR A 111 3.44 5.92 -15.14
C THR A 111 3.07 5.55 -16.56
N ILE A 112 2.77 6.56 -17.37
CA ILE A 112 2.58 6.43 -18.81
C ILE A 112 3.56 7.33 -19.55
N GLY A 113 3.94 6.93 -20.78
CA GLY A 113 4.72 7.74 -21.69
C GLY A 113 3.84 8.38 -22.72
N ILE A 114 4.12 9.64 -23.04
CA ILE A 114 3.48 10.38 -24.14
C ILE A 114 4.53 10.57 -25.22
N ASP A 115 4.26 10.00 -26.41
CA ASP A 115 5.16 10.05 -27.56
C ASP A 115 5.54 11.48 -27.95
N LYS A 116 6.76 11.68 -28.39
CA LYS A 116 7.32 12.96 -28.88
C LYS A 116 7.45 14.03 -27.79
N GLY A 117 7.57 13.62 -26.54
CA GLY A 117 7.93 14.49 -25.42
C GLY A 117 9.39 14.91 -25.46
N LYS A 118 9.76 15.85 -24.59
CA LYS A 118 11.14 16.33 -24.42
C LYS A 118 11.79 15.78 -23.15
N GLY A 119 11.46 14.56 -22.75
CA GLY A 119 12.00 13.95 -21.51
C GLY A 119 11.48 14.60 -20.24
N GLY A 120 10.30 15.21 -20.25
CA GLY A 120 9.68 15.87 -19.10
C GLY A 120 8.98 14.88 -18.18
N LEU A 121 8.61 15.36 -16.98
CA LEU A 121 7.80 14.63 -16.00
C LEU A 121 6.64 15.51 -15.53
N SER A 122 5.42 15.04 -15.77
CA SER A 122 4.20 15.58 -15.16
C SER A 122 3.75 14.68 -14.02
N THR A 123 3.20 15.24 -12.94
CA THR A 123 2.74 14.47 -11.79
C THR A 123 1.33 14.86 -11.39
N THR A 124 0.52 13.87 -11.00
CA THR A 124 -0.83 14.07 -10.45
C THR A 124 -1.10 13.12 -9.27
N GLY A 125 -2.16 13.37 -8.48
CA GLY A 125 -2.53 12.53 -7.32
C GLY A 125 -2.46 13.27 -5.98
N LYS A 126 -2.53 14.62 -5.99
CA LYS A 126 -2.38 15.48 -4.78
C LYS A 126 -1.10 15.19 -4.01
N LEU A 127 0.02 15.14 -4.74
CA LEU A 127 1.33 14.98 -4.14
C LEU A 127 1.71 16.26 -3.38
N GLY A 128 2.11 16.12 -2.11
CA GLY A 128 2.70 17.19 -1.34
C GLY A 128 4.09 17.59 -1.87
N GLU A 129 4.69 18.61 -1.29
CA GLU A 129 5.95 19.17 -1.77
C GLU A 129 7.08 18.14 -1.72
N VAL A 130 7.21 17.38 -0.62
CA VAL A 130 8.27 16.39 -0.44
C VAL A 130 8.11 15.24 -1.44
N MET A 131 6.89 14.75 -1.64
CA MET A 131 6.63 13.66 -2.60
C MET A 131 6.83 14.12 -4.04
N SER A 132 6.49 15.38 -4.35
CA SER A 132 6.75 16.00 -5.65
C SER A 132 8.25 16.15 -5.92
N GLU A 133 9.05 16.53 -4.92
CA GLU A 133 10.51 16.56 -5.02
C GLU A 133 11.07 15.15 -5.24
N SER A 134 10.61 14.17 -4.45
CA SER A 134 10.98 12.76 -4.59
C SER A 134 10.71 12.21 -5.99
N SER A 135 9.60 12.61 -6.63
CA SER A 135 9.29 12.20 -8.01
C SER A 135 10.30 12.71 -9.04
N LYS A 136 10.82 13.91 -8.85
CA LYS A 136 11.87 14.49 -9.71
C LYS A 136 13.22 13.79 -9.51
N ILE A 137 13.56 13.45 -8.26
CA ILE A 137 14.76 12.66 -7.93
C ILE A 137 14.64 11.27 -8.57
N ALA A 138 13.49 10.60 -8.42
CA ALA A 138 13.21 9.30 -9.02
C ALA A 138 13.34 9.33 -10.54
N HIS A 139 12.77 10.35 -11.20
CA HIS A 139 12.89 10.52 -12.66
C HIS A 139 14.33 10.72 -13.11
N THR A 140 15.08 11.59 -12.43
CA THR A 140 16.50 11.83 -12.75
C THR A 140 17.32 10.55 -12.59
N PHE A 141 17.08 9.79 -11.53
CA PHE A 141 17.75 8.52 -11.30
C PHE A 141 17.34 7.45 -12.33
N ALA A 142 16.06 7.32 -12.65
CA ALA A 142 15.56 6.35 -13.63
C ALA A 142 16.17 6.59 -15.02
N ARG A 143 16.27 7.84 -15.47
CA ARG A 143 16.95 8.23 -16.72
C ARG A 143 18.42 7.79 -16.76
N ARG A 144 19.14 7.94 -15.66
CA ARG A 144 20.52 7.44 -15.58
C ARG A 144 20.56 5.92 -15.57
N LYS A 145 19.69 5.30 -14.78
CA LYS A 145 19.69 3.85 -14.56
C LYS A 145 19.36 3.06 -15.81
N ILE A 146 18.46 3.58 -16.68
CA ILE A 146 18.12 2.88 -17.93
C ILE A 146 19.35 2.69 -18.82
N HIS A 147 20.25 3.66 -18.91
CA HIS A 147 21.47 3.53 -19.70
C HIS A 147 22.47 2.53 -19.11
N GLU A 148 22.42 2.25 -17.81
CA GLU A 148 23.21 1.19 -17.18
C GLU A 148 22.61 -0.20 -17.52
N ILE A 149 21.28 -0.29 -17.68
CA ILE A 149 20.56 -1.53 -18.01
C ILE A 149 20.63 -1.81 -19.52
N ASP A 150 20.41 -0.79 -20.32
CA ASP A 150 20.37 -0.84 -21.78
C ASP A 150 20.87 0.51 -22.34
N GLY A 151 22.12 0.54 -22.72
CA GLY A 151 22.79 1.77 -23.16
C GLY A 151 22.23 2.41 -24.44
N GLU A 152 21.44 1.67 -25.22
CA GLU A 152 20.79 2.16 -26.45
C GLU A 152 19.34 2.60 -26.22
N ASN A 153 18.84 2.48 -25.01
CA ASN A 153 17.45 2.81 -24.69
C ASN A 153 17.25 4.33 -24.55
N GLU A 154 16.61 4.92 -25.51
CA GLU A 154 16.28 6.35 -25.59
C GLU A 154 14.84 6.64 -25.11
N PHE A 155 14.21 5.76 -24.34
CA PHE A 155 12.82 5.91 -23.96
C PHE A 155 12.54 7.24 -23.25
N PHE A 156 13.37 7.62 -22.28
CA PHE A 156 13.19 8.85 -21.51
C PHE A 156 13.50 10.13 -22.29
N GLU A 157 14.31 10.04 -23.35
CA GLU A 157 14.64 11.17 -24.23
C GLU A 157 13.50 11.46 -25.20
N ASN A 158 12.79 10.41 -25.65
CA ASN A 158 11.78 10.47 -26.67
C ASN A 158 10.36 10.61 -26.12
N ASN A 159 10.15 10.44 -24.81
CA ASN A 159 8.84 10.49 -24.18
C ASN A 159 8.78 11.53 -23.06
N GLU A 160 7.65 12.21 -22.95
CA GLU A 160 7.25 12.90 -21.73
C GLU A 160 6.51 11.90 -20.84
N LEU A 161 6.85 11.87 -19.55
CA LEU A 161 6.20 10.98 -18.61
C LEU A 161 5.10 11.67 -17.83
N HIS A 162 4.00 10.94 -17.61
CA HIS A 162 2.98 11.33 -16.65
C HIS A 162 2.92 10.27 -15.55
N LEU A 163 3.32 10.65 -14.34
CA LEU A 163 3.22 9.82 -13.14
C LEU A 163 1.98 10.21 -12.35
N HIS A 164 1.14 9.24 -12.07
CA HIS A 164 -0.07 9.40 -11.28
C HIS A 164 -0.03 8.50 -10.05
N VAL A 165 -0.50 9.04 -8.91
CA VAL A 165 -0.75 8.24 -7.71
C VAL A 165 -2.25 8.33 -7.42
N PRO A 166 -3.04 7.27 -7.71
CA PRO A 166 -4.50 7.24 -7.54
C PRO A 166 -4.96 7.60 -6.14
N GLU A 167 -6.31 7.72 -5.97
CA GLU A 167 -6.99 8.24 -4.78
C GLU A 167 -6.72 9.72 -4.52
N GLY A 168 -6.97 10.55 -5.54
CA GLY A 168 -6.77 12.00 -5.47
C GLY A 168 -7.55 12.73 -4.37
N ALA A 169 -8.48 12.08 -3.67
CA ALA A 169 -9.16 12.64 -2.50
C ALA A 169 -8.23 12.73 -1.28
N THR A 170 -7.27 11.81 -1.14
CA THR A 170 -6.35 11.74 -0.01
C THR A 170 -5.02 12.41 -0.36
N PRO A 171 -4.62 13.49 0.34
CA PRO A 171 -3.29 14.06 0.16
C PRO A 171 -2.20 13.04 0.51
N LYS A 172 -1.16 12.99 -0.30
CA LYS A 172 -0.02 12.10 -0.12
C LYS A 172 1.26 12.93 -0.07
N ASP A 173 2.08 12.71 0.94
CA ASP A 173 3.36 13.39 1.07
C ASP A 173 4.41 12.47 1.68
N GLY A 174 5.69 12.86 1.52
CA GLY A 174 6.84 12.12 2.01
C GLY A 174 7.65 11.44 0.91
N PRO A 175 8.92 11.10 1.19
CA PRO A 175 9.86 10.59 0.19
C PRO A 175 9.79 9.06 0.03
N SER A 176 8.99 8.35 0.83
CA SER A 176 9.04 6.88 0.97
C SER A 176 8.57 6.09 -0.26
N ALA A 177 7.97 6.76 -1.25
CA ALA A 177 7.58 6.15 -2.53
C ALA A 177 8.67 6.26 -3.62
N GLY A 178 9.85 6.77 -3.31
CA GLY A 178 10.90 7.02 -4.30
C GLY A 178 11.30 5.77 -5.09
N VAL A 179 11.57 4.65 -4.42
CA VAL A 179 11.89 3.37 -5.10
C VAL A 179 10.73 2.87 -5.94
N THR A 180 9.48 3.05 -5.49
CA THR A 180 8.27 2.67 -6.22
C THR A 180 8.13 3.47 -7.51
N MET A 181 8.38 4.78 -7.46
CA MET A 181 8.34 5.66 -8.63
C MET A 181 9.40 5.31 -9.65
N VAL A 182 10.64 5.04 -9.23
CA VAL A 182 11.71 4.57 -10.13
C VAL A 182 11.31 3.26 -10.80
N THR A 183 10.78 2.31 -10.04
CA THR A 183 10.39 0.99 -10.56
C THR A 183 9.25 1.10 -11.57
N SER A 184 8.25 1.97 -11.32
CA SER A 184 7.17 2.27 -12.25
C SER A 184 7.71 2.83 -13.58
N MET A 185 8.61 3.81 -13.53
CA MET A 185 9.24 4.41 -14.72
C MET A 185 10.11 3.40 -15.49
N LEU A 186 10.92 2.58 -14.80
CA LEU A 186 11.76 1.57 -15.44
C LEU A 186 10.96 0.39 -15.99
N SER A 187 9.86 0.00 -15.32
CA SER A 187 8.90 -0.96 -15.87
C SER A 187 8.41 -0.52 -17.26
N LEU A 188 8.04 0.75 -17.37
CA LEU A 188 7.59 1.34 -18.63
C LEU A 188 8.72 1.38 -19.68
N ALA A 189 9.90 1.89 -19.29
CA ALA A 189 11.05 2.04 -20.20
C ALA A 189 11.61 0.70 -20.70
N THR A 190 11.51 -0.36 -19.92
CA THR A 190 11.96 -1.72 -20.27
C THR A 190 10.84 -2.61 -20.81
N ASN A 191 9.60 -2.11 -20.82
CA ASN A 191 8.40 -2.87 -21.15
C ASN A 191 8.27 -4.20 -20.37
N ARG A 192 8.60 -4.17 -19.08
CA ARG A 192 8.55 -5.34 -18.18
C ARG A 192 7.57 -5.08 -17.04
N VAL A 193 6.63 -6.01 -16.81
CA VAL A 193 5.67 -5.91 -15.70
C VAL A 193 6.35 -6.10 -14.34
N VAL A 194 5.80 -5.47 -13.33
CA VAL A 194 6.18 -5.71 -11.92
C VAL A 194 5.29 -6.82 -11.36
N PRO A 195 5.85 -7.79 -10.59
CA PRO A 195 5.04 -8.85 -10.01
C PRO A 195 3.87 -8.33 -9.16
N PRO A 196 2.65 -8.87 -9.31
CA PRO A 196 1.44 -8.37 -8.66
C PRO A 196 1.43 -8.52 -7.13
N ASN A 197 2.20 -9.48 -6.61
CA ASN A 197 2.32 -9.75 -5.18
C ASN A 197 3.52 -9.08 -4.53
N LEU A 198 4.17 -8.14 -5.23
CA LEU A 198 5.31 -7.37 -4.76
C LEU A 198 4.89 -5.94 -4.42
N ALA A 199 5.25 -5.48 -3.23
CA ALA A 199 5.18 -4.06 -2.88
C ALA A 199 6.51 -3.57 -2.31
N MET A 200 6.72 -2.27 -2.40
CA MET A 200 7.97 -1.69 -1.97
C MET A 200 7.80 -0.35 -1.26
N THR A 201 8.77 0.01 -0.47
CA THR A 201 8.90 1.34 0.12
C THR A 201 10.38 1.67 0.32
N GLY A 202 10.74 2.92 0.16
CA GLY A 202 12.08 3.42 0.36
C GLY A 202 12.25 4.79 -0.26
N GLU A 203 13.00 5.64 0.40
CA GLU A 203 13.47 6.89 -0.19
C GLU A 203 14.65 6.59 -1.11
N ILE A 204 14.70 7.24 -2.26
CA ILE A 204 15.78 7.08 -3.24
C ILE A 204 16.64 8.34 -3.31
N THR A 205 17.95 8.18 -3.38
CA THR A 205 18.86 9.28 -3.65
C THR A 205 19.22 9.37 -5.14
N LEU A 206 19.77 10.49 -5.57
CA LEU A 206 20.30 10.65 -6.95
C LEU A 206 21.42 9.66 -7.31
N THR A 207 22.08 9.09 -6.29
CA THR A 207 23.12 8.07 -6.47
C THR A 207 22.60 6.64 -6.41
N GLY A 208 21.29 6.46 -6.14
CA GLY A 208 20.65 5.15 -6.11
C GLY A 208 20.68 4.45 -4.75
N MET A 209 21.08 5.14 -3.68
CA MET A 209 20.98 4.58 -2.32
C MET A 209 19.53 4.55 -1.87
N VAL A 210 19.14 3.49 -1.15
CA VAL A 210 17.83 3.32 -0.55
C VAL A 210 17.91 3.69 0.93
N LEU A 211 17.23 4.77 1.31
CA LEU A 211 17.24 5.31 2.66
C LEU A 211 16.05 4.80 3.48
N PRO A 212 16.19 4.75 4.83
CA PRO A 212 15.16 4.27 5.72
C PRO A 212 13.91 5.14 5.70
N VAL A 213 12.76 4.53 6.03
CA VAL A 213 11.46 5.17 6.06
C VAL A 213 10.73 4.86 7.35
N GLY A 214 9.72 5.66 7.70
CA GLY A 214 8.87 5.43 8.86
C GLY A 214 7.69 4.50 8.58
N GLY A 215 7.04 4.05 9.67
CA GLY A 215 5.77 3.32 9.60
C GLY A 215 5.89 1.89 9.07
N ILE A 216 6.98 1.19 9.34
CA ILE A 216 7.21 -0.19 8.85
C ILE A 216 6.10 -1.12 9.31
N LYS A 217 5.69 -1.06 10.58
CA LYS A 217 4.61 -1.90 11.12
C LYS A 217 3.31 -1.69 10.36
N GLU A 218 2.88 -0.45 10.20
CA GLU A 218 1.64 -0.09 9.50
C GLU A 218 1.69 -0.52 8.01
N LYS A 219 2.84 -0.36 7.38
CA LYS A 219 3.08 -0.78 6.00
C LYS A 219 2.99 -2.30 5.83
N ILE A 220 3.53 -3.07 6.78
CA ILE A 220 3.44 -4.53 6.78
C ILE A 220 1.99 -4.99 6.96
N ILE A 221 1.25 -4.38 7.88
CA ILE A 221 -0.18 -4.67 8.07
C ILE A 221 -0.97 -4.39 6.78
N ALA A 222 -0.69 -3.27 6.11
CA ALA A 222 -1.32 -2.95 4.83
C ALA A 222 -0.99 -3.98 3.73
N ALA A 223 0.27 -4.39 3.61
CA ALA A 223 0.70 -5.40 2.66
C ALA A 223 -0.06 -6.73 2.85
N ARG A 224 -0.15 -7.20 4.09
CA ARG A 224 -0.91 -8.43 4.42
C ARG A 224 -2.38 -8.30 4.08
N ARG A 225 -3.02 -7.19 4.43
CA ARG A 225 -4.44 -6.94 4.11
C ARG A 225 -4.72 -6.96 2.60
N SER A 226 -3.75 -6.52 1.79
CA SER A 226 -3.84 -6.52 0.33
C SER A 226 -3.28 -7.80 -0.32
N ASN A 227 -3.05 -8.88 0.45
CA ASN A 227 -2.49 -10.15 -0.04
C ASN A 227 -1.15 -9.99 -0.79
N VAL A 228 -0.36 -8.99 -0.40
CA VAL A 228 1.00 -8.79 -0.89
C VAL A 228 1.95 -9.53 0.05
N ASN A 229 2.70 -10.49 -0.47
CA ASN A 229 3.59 -11.35 0.32
C ASN A 229 5.08 -11.20 -0.02
N ARG A 230 5.43 -10.46 -1.09
CA ARG A 230 6.80 -10.09 -1.43
C ARG A 230 7.02 -8.60 -1.17
N LEU A 231 8.09 -8.27 -0.44
CA LEU A 231 8.33 -6.90 -0.02
C LEU A 231 9.78 -6.49 -0.29
N VAL A 232 9.94 -5.25 -0.74
CA VAL A 232 11.24 -4.59 -0.73
C VAL A 232 11.21 -3.49 0.32
N LEU A 233 12.08 -3.61 1.31
CA LEU A 233 12.25 -2.66 2.40
C LEU A 233 13.69 -2.11 2.42
N PRO A 234 13.93 -0.89 2.90
CA PRO A 234 15.27 -0.40 3.10
C PRO A 234 16.06 -1.29 4.07
N HIS A 235 17.31 -1.54 3.77
CA HIS A 235 18.18 -2.36 4.64
C HIS A 235 18.26 -1.80 6.07
N ALA A 236 18.25 -0.48 6.21
CA ALA A 236 18.32 0.18 7.51
C ALA A 236 17.07 -0.06 8.38
N ASN A 237 15.92 -0.42 7.76
CA ASN A 237 14.70 -0.79 8.48
C ASN A 237 14.62 -2.30 8.82
N ARG A 238 15.69 -3.08 8.63
CA ARG A 238 15.70 -4.51 8.98
C ARG A 238 15.33 -4.75 10.44
N LYS A 239 15.87 -3.95 11.36
CA LYS A 239 15.56 -4.07 12.80
C LYS A 239 14.08 -3.80 13.08
N ASP A 240 13.51 -2.76 12.47
CA ASP A 240 12.08 -2.43 12.63
C ASP A 240 11.18 -3.60 12.20
N PHE A 241 11.58 -4.32 11.14
CA PHE A 241 10.86 -5.51 10.68
C PHE A 241 11.08 -6.72 11.60
N GLU A 242 12.32 -6.96 12.04
CA GLU A 242 12.67 -8.10 12.92
C GLU A 242 12.05 -7.99 14.32
N GLU A 243 11.77 -6.78 14.80
CA GLU A 243 11.07 -6.50 16.06
C GLU A 243 9.55 -6.69 15.99
N LEU A 244 8.98 -6.91 14.79
CA LEU A 244 7.57 -7.20 14.65
C LEU A 244 7.22 -8.58 15.20
N PRO A 245 6.00 -8.77 15.76
CA PRO A 245 5.51 -10.10 16.13
C PRO A 245 5.54 -11.09 14.98
N ASP A 246 5.75 -12.38 15.28
CA ASP A 246 5.87 -13.44 14.27
C ASP A 246 4.66 -13.49 13.34
N TYR A 247 3.45 -13.35 13.86
CA TYR A 247 2.23 -13.39 13.06
C TYR A 247 2.15 -12.29 11.98
N LEU A 248 2.88 -11.18 12.13
CA LEU A 248 3.00 -10.15 11.08
C LEU A 248 4.08 -10.48 10.04
N ARG A 249 5.09 -11.26 10.43
CA ARG A 249 6.23 -11.60 9.56
C ARG A 249 6.03 -12.90 8.79
N ASP A 250 5.27 -13.85 9.36
CA ASP A 250 5.05 -15.17 8.79
C ASP A 250 4.42 -15.09 7.40
N GLY A 251 4.99 -15.84 6.45
CA GLY A 251 4.53 -15.89 5.07
C GLY A 251 4.97 -14.69 4.20
N LEU A 252 5.75 -13.76 4.73
CA LEU A 252 6.33 -12.66 3.96
C LEU A 252 7.75 -12.98 3.49
N SER A 253 8.03 -12.73 2.21
CA SER A 253 9.37 -12.72 1.64
C SER A 253 9.86 -11.29 1.55
N VAL A 254 10.94 -10.95 2.25
CA VAL A 254 11.44 -9.58 2.34
C VAL A 254 12.85 -9.45 1.81
N ARG A 255 13.02 -8.64 0.76
CA ARG A 255 14.34 -8.18 0.29
C ARG A 255 14.69 -6.86 0.99
N PHE A 256 15.82 -6.82 1.66
CA PHE A 256 16.35 -5.60 2.28
C PHE A 256 17.35 -4.92 1.35
N ALA A 257 16.93 -3.83 0.73
CA ALA A 257 17.70 -3.11 -0.28
C ALA A 257 18.60 -2.03 0.34
N ARG A 258 19.86 -1.96 -0.09
CA ARG A 258 20.80 -0.87 0.20
C ARG A 258 20.87 0.12 -0.95
N SER A 259 20.74 -0.41 -2.16
CA SER A 259 20.76 0.36 -3.40
C SER A 259 19.57 -0.05 -4.29
N TYR A 260 19.35 0.72 -5.33
CA TYR A 260 18.32 0.38 -6.31
C TYR A 260 18.65 -0.90 -7.10
N ASP A 261 19.92 -1.30 -7.17
CA ASP A 261 20.32 -2.57 -7.79
C ASP A 261 19.70 -3.76 -7.07
N ASP A 262 19.65 -3.72 -5.73
CA ASP A 262 18.94 -4.74 -4.93
C ASP A 262 17.46 -4.78 -5.24
N VAL A 263 16.83 -3.60 -5.49
CA VAL A 263 15.42 -3.50 -5.88
C VAL A 263 15.21 -4.10 -7.27
N TYR A 264 16.05 -3.71 -8.23
CA TYR A 264 15.98 -4.18 -9.61
C TYR A 264 16.10 -5.70 -9.72
N GLU A 265 17.06 -6.26 -8.98
CA GLU A 265 17.27 -7.70 -8.89
C GLU A 265 16.04 -8.44 -8.31
N GLU A 266 15.42 -7.90 -7.26
CA GLU A 266 14.23 -8.50 -6.67
C GLU A 266 13.00 -8.43 -7.60
N VAL A 267 12.90 -7.38 -8.40
CA VAL A 267 11.75 -7.19 -9.30
C VAL A 267 11.91 -8.03 -10.56
N TRP A 268 13.11 -8.04 -11.19
CA TRP A 268 13.31 -8.57 -12.55
C TRP A 268 14.54 -9.48 -12.72
N GLY A 269 15.29 -9.75 -11.66
CA GLY A 269 16.49 -10.61 -11.65
C GLY A 269 16.29 -12.10 -11.81
#